data_0318f2c8219591dcf4834ad92864125c
#
_entry.id   0318f2c8219591dcf4834ad92864125c
#
_cell.length_a   1.000
_cell.length_b   1.000
_cell.length_c   1.000
_cell.angle_alpha   90.00
_cell.angle_beta   90.00
_cell.angle_gamma   90.00
#
_symmetry.space_group_name_H-M   'P 1'
#
loop_
_entity.id
_entity.type
_entity.pdbx_description
1 polymer ?
#
loop_
_entity_poly.entity_id
_entity_poly.type
_entity_poly.pdbx_seq_one_letter_code
_entity_poly.pdbx_strand_id
1 'polypeptide(L)'
;LLTSEVAEESSVLSAEFVIRNEHGLHARPGTALVNVIKSFNSDITVTNLDGSGKPANGRSLMKVVALGVKKGHHLRFTANGEDAEAALKAIGEAINEGLGEGAA
;
A
#
# COMPACT_ATOMS: atom_id res chain seq x y z
N LEU A 1 4.37 -20.76 -24.89
CA LEU A 1 3.90 -19.43 -25.27
C LEU A 1 3.00 -18.85 -24.22
N LEU A 2 1.88 -19.51 -24.00
CA LEU A 2 0.91 -19.05 -23.03
C LEU A 2 1.48 -19.04 -21.61
N THR A 3 2.33 -19.99 -21.32
CA THR A 3 2.97 -20.10 -20.01
C THR A 3 3.79 -18.86 -19.69
N SER A 4 4.51 -18.36 -20.68
CA SER A 4 5.35 -17.18 -20.50
C SER A 4 4.50 -15.95 -20.17
N GLU A 5 3.40 -15.77 -20.88
CA GLU A 5 2.51 -14.63 -20.64
C GLU A 5 1.88 -14.70 -19.26
N VAL A 6 1.47 -15.89 -18.85
CA VAL A 6 0.87 -16.10 -17.52
C VAL A 6 1.88 -15.75 -16.43
N ALA A 7 3.14 -16.14 -16.60
CA ALA A 7 4.19 -15.83 -15.62
C ALA A 7 4.41 -14.32 -15.49
N GLU A 8 4.36 -13.59 -16.59
CA GLU A 8 4.50 -12.14 -16.54
C GLU A 8 3.34 -11.48 -15.80
N GLU A 9 2.13 -11.93 -16.09
CA GLU A 9 0.94 -11.40 -15.42
C GLU A 9 0.99 -11.65 -13.93
N SER A 10 1.53 -12.78 -13.51
CA SER A 10 1.58 -13.13 -12.10
C SER A 10 2.55 -12.26 -11.30
N SER A 11 3.39 -11.45 -11.97
CA SER A 11 4.28 -10.53 -11.25
C SER A 11 3.58 -9.26 -10.79
N VAL A 12 2.35 -9.01 -11.24
CA VAL A 12 1.56 -7.85 -10.84
C VAL A 12 0.43 -8.32 -9.94
N LEU A 13 0.47 -7.88 -8.69
CA LEU A 13 -0.51 -8.28 -7.68
C LEU A 13 -1.13 -7.05 -7.06
N SER A 14 -2.34 -7.19 -6.54
CA SER A 14 -2.98 -6.12 -5.78
C SER A 14 -3.71 -6.66 -4.57
N ALA A 15 -3.87 -5.80 -3.57
CA ALA A 15 -4.62 -6.13 -2.36
C ALA A 15 -5.24 -4.86 -1.81
N GLU A 16 -6.35 -5.02 -1.08
CA GLU A 16 -7.06 -3.90 -0.50
C GLU A 16 -7.08 -4.03 1.01
N PHE A 17 -6.88 -2.91 1.70
CA PHE A 17 -6.90 -2.87 3.16
C PHE A 17 -7.64 -1.64 3.63
N VAL A 18 -8.22 -1.72 4.83
CA VAL A 18 -8.93 -0.61 5.46
C VAL A 18 -8.01 0.05 6.48
N ILE A 19 -7.91 1.37 6.42
CA ILE A 19 -7.14 2.14 7.40
C ILE A 19 -8.00 2.37 8.63
N ARG A 20 -7.51 1.96 9.79
CA ARG A 20 -8.22 2.06 11.06
C ARG A 20 -7.67 3.14 11.99
N ASN A 21 -6.58 3.79 11.59
CA ASN A 21 -5.95 4.82 12.39
C ASN A 21 -6.93 5.98 12.62
N GLU A 22 -6.99 6.46 13.88
CA GLU A 22 -7.97 7.47 14.29
C GLU A 22 -7.97 8.71 13.42
N HIS A 23 -6.78 9.18 13.05
CA HIS A 23 -6.64 10.37 12.22
C HIS A 23 -6.24 10.03 10.77
N GLY A 24 -6.50 8.79 10.35
CA GLY A 24 -6.20 8.35 9.00
C GLY A 24 -4.71 8.22 8.74
N LEU A 25 -4.32 8.43 7.50
CA LEU A 25 -2.95 8.23 7.07
C LEU A 25 -2.21 9.57 7.01
N HIS A 26 -2.06 10.21 8.19
CA HIS A 26 -1.30 11.45 8.30
C HIS A 26 0.21 11.14 8.34
N ALA A 27 1.06 12.12 8.66
CA ALA A 27 2.50 11.99 8.48
C ALA A 27 3.13 10.80 9.22
N ARG A 28 2.73 10.53 10.47
CA ARG A 28 3.36 9.47 11.26
C ARG A 28 3.04 8.07 10.72
N PRO A 29 1.77 7.68 10.58
CA PRO A 29 1.48 6.38 9.97
C PRO A 29 1.85 6.33 8.50
N GLY A 30 1.81 7.45 7.79
CA GLY A 30 2.26 7.51 6.40
C GLY A 30 3.74 7.19 6.29
N THR A 31 4.56 7.71 7.19
CA THR A 31 6.00 7.40 7.22
C THR A 31 6.23 5.92 7.48
N ALA A 32 5.49 5.34 8.43
CA ALA A 32 5.62 3.91 8.72
C ALA A 32 5.28 3.08 7.49
N LEU A 33 4.21 3.43 6.79
CA LEU A 33 3.80 2.72 5.57
C LEU A 33 4.85 2.84 4.47
N VAL A 34 5.34 4.05 4.21
CA VAL A 34 6.35 4.28 3.17
C VAL A 34 7.63 3.51 3.49
N ASN A 35 8.02 3.45 4.76
CA ASN A 35 9.21 2.70 5.16
C ASN A 35 9.06 1.21 4.87
N VAL A 36 7.87 0.64 5.11
CA VAL A 36 7.60 -0.75 4.76
C VAL A 36 7.74 -0.94 3.24
N ILE A 37 7.14 -0.06 2.47
CA ILE A 37 7.19 -0.14 1.01
C ILE A 37 8.62 -0.05 0.49
N LYS A 38 9.42 0.84 1.07
CA LYS A 38 10.82 1.02 0.64
C LYS A 38 11.70 -0.18 0.91
N SER A 39 11.29 -1.09 1.79
CA SER A 39 12.08 -2.28 2.08
C SER A 39 11.95 -3.35 1.00
N PHE A 40 11.10 -3.14 0.02
CA PHE A 40 10.89 -4.07 -1.10
C PHE A 40 11.32 -3.45 -2.42
N ASN A 41 11.61 -4.30 -3.39
CA ASN A 41 12.06 -3.85 -4.72
C ASN A 41 10.90 -3.62 -5.70
N SER A 42 9.74 -4.19 -5.42
CA SER A 42 8.59 -4.01 -6.30
C SER A 42 8.15 -2.56 -6.41
N ASP A 43 7.63 -2.19 -7.57
CA ASP A 43 6.98 -0.90 -7.76
C ASP A 43 5.60 -0.99 -7.14
N ILE A 44 5.32 -0.12 -6.19
CA ILE A 44 4.06 -0.17 -5.43
C ILE A 44 3.33 1.15 -5.58
N THR A 45 2.07 1.06 -6.00
CA THR A 45 1.19 2.22 -6.04
C THR A 45 0.09 2.07 -5.00
N VAL A 46 -0.40 3.20 -4.52
CA VAL A 46 -1.45 3.26 -3.50
C VAL A 46 -2.60 4.08 -4.06
N THR A 47 -3.81 3.55 -3.97
CA THR A 47 -5.02 4.25 -4.43
C THR A 47 -6.00 4.33 -3.28
N ASN A 48 -6.50 5.54 -3.00
CA ASN A 48 -7.58 5.71 -2.03
C ASN A 48 -8.90 5.52 -2.75
N LEU A 49 -9.54 4.37 -2.54
CA LEU A 49 -10.79 4.03 -3.22
C LEU A 49 -11.96 4.90 -2.77
N ASP A 50 -11.85 5.52 -1.61
CA ASP A 50 -12.88 6.42 -1.08
C ASP A 50 -12.54 7.89 -1.32
N GLY A 51 -11.47 8.14 -2.05
CA GLY A 51 -11.03 9.48 -2.42
C GLY A 51 -11.06 9.68 -3.92
N SER A 52 -10.00 10.26 -4.48
CA SER A 52 -9.95 10.57 -5.92
C SER A 52 -9.89 9.33 -6.81
N GLY A 53 -9.46 8.19 -6.28
CA GLY A 53 -9.27 6.98 -7.08
C GLY A 53 -8.02 7.00 -7.95
N LYS A 54 -7.18 8.01 -7.84
CA LYS A 54 -5.95 8.09 -8.62
C LYS A 54 -4.80 7.41 -7.88
N PRO A 55 -4.00 6.60 -8.58
CA PRO A 55 -2.87 5.93 -7.94
C PRO A 55 -1.75 6.91 -7.61
N ALA A 56 -1.06 6.66 -6.51
CA ALA A 56 0.09 7.44 -6.09
C ALA A 56 1.28 6.51 -5.87
N ASN A 57 2.48 7.03 -6.08
CA ASN A 57 3.70 6.27 -5.83
C ASN A 57 3.85 6.03 -4.33
N GLY A 58 3.86 4.76 -3.93
CA GLY A 58 3.95 4.38 -2.52
C GLY A 58 5.27 4.74 -1.84
N ARG A 59 6.31 5.09 -2.62
CA ARG A 59 7.60 5.48 -2.06
C ARG A 59 7.68 6.97 -1.73
N SER A 60 6.66 7.74 -2.11
CA SER A 60 6.63 9.18 -1.87
C SER A 60 5.71 9.50 -0.70
N LEU A 61 6.30 9.88 0.43
CA LEU A 61 5.51 10.24 1.61
C LEU A 61 4.54 11.40 1.30
N MET A 62 5.00 12.40 0.58
CA MET A 62 4.14 13.54 0.24
C MET A 62 2.92 13.11 -0.57
N LYS A 63 3.12 12.22 -1.55
CA LYS A 63 2.01 11.75 -2.38
C LYS A 63 1.06 10.85 -1.61
N VAL A 64 1.60 10.02 -0.72
CA VAL A 64 0.79 9.14 0.12
C VAL A 64 -0.09 9.96 1.08
N VAL A 65 0.50 10.94 1.75
CA VAL A 65 -0.25 11.82 2.65
C VAL A 65 -1.28 12.65 1.88
N ALA A 66 -0.93 13.08 0.67
CA ALA A 66 -1.83 13.87 -0.16
C ALA A 66 -3.07 13.11 -0.62
N LEU A 67 -3.09 11.77 -0.47
CA LEU A 67 -4.28 10.98 -0.80
C LEU A 67 -5.47 11.28 0.13
N GLY A 68 -5.24 11.95 1.25
CA GLY A 68 -6.33 12.33 2.15
C GLY A 68 -7.04 11.15 2.78
N VAL A 69 -6.31 10.07 3.07
CA VAL A 69 -6.90 8.86 3.64
C VAL A 69 -7.37 9.11 5.06
N LYS A 70 -8.64 8.82 5.32
CA LYS A 70 -9.25 8.96 6.64
C LYS A 70 -9.57 7.61 7.23
N LYS A 71 -9.88 7.58 8.52
CA LYS A 71 -10.30 6.36 9.21
C LYS A 71 -11.47 5.73 8.45
N GLY A 72 -11.35 4.45 8.18
CA GLY A 72 -12.38 3.68 7.47
C GLY A 72 -12.22 3.66 5.96
N HIS A 73 -11.30 4.44 5.41
CA HIS A 73 -11.08 4.45 3.97
C HIS A 73 -10.40 3.17 3.52
N HIS A 74 -10.74 2.75 2.30
CA HIS A 74 -10.17 1.55 1.68
C HIS A 74 -9.03 1.96 0.76
N LEU A 75 -7.89 1.31 0.92
CA LEU A 75 -6.73 1.52 0.06
C LEU A 75 -6.48 0.28 -0.78
N ARG A 76 -6.18 0.49 -2.05
CA ARG A 76 -5.70 -0.58 -2.92
C ARG A 76 -4.21 -0.38 -3.14
N PHE A 77 -3.45 -1.43 -2.91
CA PHE A 77 -2.02 -1.45 -3.20
C PHE A 77 -1.79 -2.36 -4.38
N THR A 78 -1.10 -1.86 -5.39
CA THR A 78 -0.71 -2.65 -6.55
C THR A 78 0.80 -2.76 -6.58
N ALA A 79 1.30 -3.99 -6.57
CA ALA A 79 2.73 -4.25 -6.53
C ALA A 79 3.16 -5.00 -7.78
N ASN A 80 4.21 -4.51 -8.42
CA ASN A 80 4.77 -5.10 -9.62
C ASN A 80 6.24 -5.40 -9.40
N GLY A 81 6.60 -6.67 -9.34
CA GLY A 81 7.98 -7.09 -9.14
C GLY A 81 8.07 -8.49 -8.54
N GLU A 82 9.30 -8.97 -8.37
CA GLU A 82 9.54 -10.33 -7.89
C GLU A 82 9.08 -10.53 -6.46
N ASP A 83 9.17 -9.50 -5.63
CA ASP A 83 8.77 -9.57 -4.21
C ASP A 83 7.39 -8.97 -3.94
N ALA A 84 6.55 -8.88 -4.98
CA ALA A 84 5.22 -8.28 -4.86
C ALA A 84 4.36 -8.94 -3.78
N GLU A 85 4.33 -10.27 -3.74
CA GLU A 85 3.53 -10.98 -2.74
C GLU A 85 4.01 -10.68 -1.32
N ALA A 86 5.32 -10.75 -1.10
CA ALA A 86 5.90 -10.46 0.21
C ALA A 86 5.64 -9.01 0.61
N ALA A 87 5.72 -8.09 -0.35
CA ALA A 87 5.47 -6.68 -0.09
C ALA A 87 4.02 -6.44 0.36
N LEU A 88 3.05 -7.01 -0.35
CA LEU A 88 1.64 -6.84 0.00
C LEU A 88 1.33 -7.46 1.35
N LYS A 89 1.94 -8.59 1.66
CA LYS A 89 1.76 -9.22 2.97
C LYS A 89 2.30 -8.33 4.08
N ALA A 90 3.50 -7.78 3.90
CA ALA A 90 4.11 -6.89 4.90
C ALA A 90 3.29 -5.62 5.09
N ILE A 91 2.77 -5.07 4.01
CA ILE A 91 1.90 -3.88 4.07
C ILE A 91 0.65 -4.18 4.88
N GLY A 92 0.00 -5.31 4.62
CA GLY A 92 -1.19 -5.71 5.36
C GLY A 92 -0.94 -5.91 6.83
N GLU A 93 0.20 -6.55 7.18
CA GLU A 93 0.58 -6.74 8.57
C GLU A 93 0.84 -5.41 9.27
N ALA A 94 1.54 -4.49 8.60
CA ALA A 94 1.83 -3.18 9.16
C ALA A 94 0.54 -2.38 9.42
N ILE A 95 -0.41 -2.45 8.50
CA ILE A 95 -1.70 -1.78 8.66
C ILE A 95 -2.46 -2.37 9.85
N ASN A 96 -2.47 -3.70 9.96
CA ASN A 96 -3.14 -4.37 11.09
C ASN A 96 -2.50 -4.03 12.43
N GLU A 97 -1.21 -3.74 12.44
CA GLU A 97 -0.49 -3.38 13.67
C GLU A 97 -0.59 -1.89 14.01
N GLY A 98 -1.26 -1.11 13.18
CA GLY A 98 -1.52 0.30 13.46
C GLY A 98 -0.51 1.28 12.91
N LEU A 99 0.39 0.85 12.04
CA LEU A 99 1.36 1.72 11.36
C LEU A 99 2.13 2.64 12.34
N GLY A 100 2.64 2.04 13.41
CA GLY A 100 3.45 2.78 14.37
C GLY A 100 2.67 3.54 15.42
N GLU A 101 1.33 3.57 15.35
CA GLU A 101 0.48 4.25 16.34
C GLU A 101 -0.17 3.27 17.30
N GLY A 102 0.10 1.98 17.12
CA GLY A 102 -0.52 0.95 17.92
C GLY A 102 -1.91 0.60 17.41
N ALA A 103 -2.37 -0.62 17.76
CA ALA A 103 -3.70 -1.05 17.39
C ALA A 103 -4.71 -0.35 18.27
N ALA A 104 -5.68 0.22 17.66
CA ALA A 104 -6.75 0.87 18.40
C ALA A 104 -7.66 -0.19 19.06
#